data_757ccf2d570e3ef21961a7a727f43a85
#
_entry.id   757ccf2d570e3ef21961a7a727f43a85
#
_cell.length_a   1.000
_cell.length_b   1.000
_cell.length_c   1.000
_cell.angle_alpha   90.00
_cell.angle_beta   90.00
_cell.angle_gamma   90.00
#
_symmetry.space_group_name_H-M   'P 1'
#
loop_
_entity.id
_entity.type
_entity.pdbx_description
1 polymer ?
#
loop_
_entity_poly.entity_id
_entity_poly.type
_entity_poly.pdbx_seq_one_letter_code
_entity_poly.pdbx_strand_id
1 'polypeptide(L)'
;MAGLLLIIAVSVAALTPSGRAQIDELLTNLQSPLWLEDPANLERILLLPPVLVTLILVFVVLAPIIEELAKLIPVALMSYRLPALGQALVWGLASGAGFALVENLFNTLLAVDIWAVVMLLRIGGSTMHALGAGLTAMGWQSFLRNRRPWKLLGAYIVAVTLHAVWNGAVVGIAGISLLATGTTAGPAQFITGAGALILLVLLVLLTVGLIAAIVFVTYRVRAVEDTRSSQATT
;
A
#
# COMPACT_ATOMS: atom_id res chain seq x y z
N MET A 1 5.92 -6.24 14.70
CA MET A 1 4.70 -6.03 13.89
C MET A 1 3.63 -7.09 14.13
N ALA A 2 3.94 -8.40 14.06
CA ALA A 2 2.96 -9.47 14.32
C ALA A 2 2.23 -9.36 15.67
N GLY A 3 2.92 -9.00 16.75
CA GLY A 3 2.30 -8.81 18.06
C GLY A 3 1.27 -7.68 18.13
N LEU A 4 1.53 -6.55 17.43
CA LEU A 4 0.59 -5.44 17.35
C LEU A 4 -0.67 -5.83 16.55
N LEU A 5 -0.51 -6.55 15.45
CA LEU A 5 -1.62 -7.08 14.66
C LEU A 5 -2.49 -8.02 15.48
N LEU A 6 -1.87 -8.91 16.26
CA LEU A 6 -2.58 -9.82 17.15
C LEU A 6 -3.37 -9.06 18.22
N ILE A 7 -2.76 -8.05 18.86
CA ILE A 7 -3.43 -7.21 19.88
C ILE A 7 -4.65 -6.52 19.27
N ILE A 8 -4.52 -5.92 18.08
CA ILE A 8 -5.64 -5.25 17.40
C ILE A 8 -6.73 -6.26 17.04
N ALA A 9 -6.38 -7.43 16.48
CA ALA A 9 -7.35 -8.46 16.13
C ALA A 9 -8.13 -8.96 17.36
N VAL A 10 -7.43 -9.24 18.45
CA VAL A 10 -8.04 -9.64 19.71
C VAL A 10 -8.93 -8.54 20.28
N SER A 11 -8.48 -7.28 20.21
CA SER A 11 -9.28 -6.14 20.70
C SER A 11 -10.56 -5.95 19.87
N VAL A 12 -10.49 -6.06 18.55
CA VAL A 12 -11.67 -5.96 17.67
C VAL A 12 -12.62 -7.14 17.91
N ALA A 13 -12.09 -8.35 18.02
CA ALA A 13 -12.90 -9.55 18.31
C ALA A 13 -13.61 -9.45 19.67
N ALA A 14 -12.93 -8.94 20.70
CA ALA A 14 -13.48 -8.78 22.04
C ALA A 14 -14.70 -7.82 22.14
N LEU A 15 -14.95 -7.02 21.07
CA LEU A 15 -16.10 -6.13 21.02
C LEU A 15 -17.45 -6.86 20.83
N THR A 16 -17.44 -8.11 20.38
CA THR A 16 -18.65 -8.90 20.13
C THR A 16 -18.66 -10.22 20.93
N PRO A 17 -19.82 -10.73 21.37
CA PRO A 17 -19.91 -12.01 22.05
C PRO A 17 -19.37 -13.18 21.20
N SER A 18 -19.69 -13.21 19.90
CA SER A 18 -19.20 -14.21 18.96
C SER A 18 -17.68 -14.15 18.76
N GLY A 19 -17.11 -12.94 18.74
CA GLY A 19 -15.67 -12.78 18.63
C GLY A 19 -14.93 -13.24 19.89
N ARG A 20 -15.51 -13.06 21.07
CA ARG A 20 -14.94 -13.62 22.33
C ARG A 20 -14.89 -15.13 22.30
N ALA A 21 -15.98 -15.78 21.88
CA ALA A 21 -16.00 -17.24 21.75
C ALA A 21 -14.94 -17.75 20.75
N GLN A 22 -14.72 -17.05 19.64
CA GLN A 22 -13.66 -17.37 18.67
C GLN A 22 -12.25 -17.18 19.26
N ILE A 23 -12.04 -16.16 20.11
CA ILE A 23 -10.77 -15.95 20.82
C ILE A 23 -10.51 -17.10 21.78
N ASP A 24 -11.50 -17.51 22.59
CA ASP A 24 -11.36 -18.57 23.58
C ASP A 24 -11.06 -19.91 22.88
N GLU A 25 -11.74 -20.21 21.78
CA GLU A 25 -11.46 -21.38 20.96
C GLU A 25 -10.03 -21.33 20.40
N LEU A 26 -9.62 -20.18 19.83
CA LEU A 26 -8.28 -20.00 19.29
C LEU A 26 -7.21 -20.18 20.37
N LEU A 27 -7.39 -19.55 21.54
CA LEU A 27 -6.44 -19.68 22.66
C LEU A 27 -6.32 -21.13 23.15
N THR A 28 -7.41 -21.88 23.15
CA THR A 28 -7.41 -23.31 23.51
C THR A 28 -6.62 -24.11 22.48
N ASN A 29 -6.86 -23.87 21.20
CA ASN A 29 -6.18 -24.58 20.11
C ASN A 29 -4.67 -24.25 20.03
N LEU A 30 -4.27 -22.99 20.31
CA LEU A 30 -2.87 -22.56 20.34
C LEU A 30 -2.04 -23.21 21.47
N GLN A 31 -2.68 -23.87 22.43
CA GLN A 31 -1.97 -24.67 23.44
C GLN A 31 -1.37 -25.95 22.88
N SER A 32 -1.83 -26.41 21.69
CA SER A 32 -1.26 -27.57 21.01
C SER A 32 -0.27 -27.11 19.92
N PRO A 33 1.03 -27.38 20.04
CA PRO A 33 2.01 -27.07 19.02
C PRO A 33 1.68 -27.68 17.65
N LEU A 34 1.16 -28.92 17.64
CA LEU A 34 0.77 -29.64 16.42
C LEU A 34 -0.37 -28.95 15.67
N TRP A 35 -1.20 -28.16 16.34
CA TRP A 35 -2.31 -27.47 15.69
C TRP A 35 -1.82 -26.37 14.74
N LEU A 36 -0.71 -25.68 15.06
CA LEU A 36 -0.10 -24.65 14.22
C LEU A 36 0.70 -25.23 13.02
N GLU A 37 1.08 -26.50 13.10
CA GLU A 37 1.79 -27.17 12.00
C GLU A 37 0.87 -27.52 10.83
N ASP A 38 -0.46 -27.57 11.07
CA ASP A 38 -1.44 -27.81 10.03
C ASP A 38 -1.76 -26.50 9.25
N PRO A 39 -1.40 -26.41 7.94
CA PRO A 39 -1.69 -25.24 7.13
C PRO A 39 -3.17 -24.85 7.08
N ALA A 40 -4.09 -25.84 7.18
CA ALA A 40 -5.53 -25.59 7.18
C ALA A 40 -5.98 -24.78 8.41
N ASN A 41 -5.28 -24.90 9.54
CA ASN A 41 -5.58 -24.12 10.73
C ASN A 41 -5.11 -22.67 10.62
N LEU A 42 -3.97 -22.42 9.94
CA LEU A 42 -3.54 -21.06 9.62
C LEU A 42 -4.53 -20.37 8.70
N GLU A 43 -5.04 -21.08 7.69
CA GLU A 43 -6.08 -20.58 6.79
C GLU A 43 -7.35 -20.19 7.58
N ARG A 44 -7.80 -21.06 8.49
CA ARG A 44 -8.96 -20.76 9.36
C ARG A 44 -8.75 -19.49 10.19
N ILE A 45 -7.55 -19.29 10.78
CA ILE A 45 -7.24 -18.06 11.54
C ILE A 45 -7.35 -16.85 10.62
N LEU A 46 -6.74 -16.90 9.44
CA LEU A 46 -6.73 -15.76 8.50
C LEU A 46 -8.12 -15.39 8.02
N LEU A 47 -9.04 -16.37 7.92
CA LEU A 47 -10.44 -16.16 7.49
C LEU A 47 -11.36 -15.76 8.65
N LEU A 48 -10.92 -15.75 9.90
CA LEU A 48 -11.74 -15.24 11.01
C LEU A 48 -12.10 -13.76 10.76
N PRO A 49 -13.39 -13.38 10.86
CA PRO A 49 -13.81 -12.00 10.60
C PRO A 49 -13.01 -10.93 11.36
N PRO A 50 -12.68 -11.09 12.65
CA PRO A 50 -11.85 -10.12 13.38
C PRO A 50 -10.44 -9.99 12.78
N VAL A 51 -9.86 -11.09 12.29
CA VAL A 51 -8.53 -11.10 11.68
C VAL A 51 -8.57 -10.39 10.33
N LEU A 52 -9.55 -10.70 9.49
CA LEU A 52 -9.76 -10.04 8.20
C LEU A 52 -9.97 -8.52 8.36
N VAL A 53 -10.85 -8.12 9.29
CA VAL A 53 -11.08 -6.69 9.58
C VAL A 53 -9.79 -6.02 10.03
N THR A 54 -9.00 -6.68 10.87
CA THR A 54 -7.71 -6.15 11.33
C THR A 54 -6.71 -6.02 10.19
N LEU A 55 -6.60 -7.02 9.32
CA LEU A 55 -5.73 -6.96 8.15
C LEU A 55 -6.12 -5.81 7.21
N ILE A 56 -7.42 -5.66 6.93
CA ILE A 56 -7.92 -4.54 6.12
C ILE A 56 -7.61 -3.20 6.80
N LEU A 57 -7.94 -3.04 8.08
CA LEU A 57 -7.71 -1.80 8.82
C LEU A 57 -6.21 -1.42 8.83
N VAL A 58 -5.35 -2.39 9.08
CA VAL A 58 -3.90 -2.13 9.20
C VAL A 58 -3.28 -1.92 7.83
N PHE A 59 -3.47 -2.83 6.87
CA PHE A 59 -2.76 -2.78 5.59
C PHE A 59 -3.41 -1.84 4.57
N VAL A 60 -4.73 -1.67 4.61
CA VAL A 60 -5.44 -0.84 3.61
C VAL A 60 -5.70 0.58 4.12
N VAL A 61 -5.74 0.79 5.44
CA VAL A 61 -6.05 2.11 5.99
C VAL A 61 -4.84 2.71 6.73
N LEU A 62 -4.35 2.06 7.78
CA LEU A 62 -3.33 2.65 8.67
C LEU A 62 -1.94 2.69 8.03
N ALA A 63 -1.51 1.62 7.35
CA ALA A 63 -0.21 1.58 6.70
C ALA A 63 -0.07 2.67 5.64
N PRO A 64 -1.01 2.84 4.67
CA PRO A 64 -0.95 3.94 3.71
C PRO A 64 -0.83 5.33 4.38
N ILE A 65 -1.60 5.60 5.42
CA ILE A 65 -1.54 6.87 6.15
C ILE A 65 -0.14 7.11 6.73
N ILE A 66 0.40 6.13 7.45
CA ILE A 66 1.70 6.27 8.14
C ILE A 66 2.84 6.32 7.12
N GLU A 67 2.81 5.47 6.11
CA GLU A 67 3.89 5.35 5.14
C GLU A 67 3.99 6.56 4.21
N GLU A 68 2.86 7.13 3.78
CA GLU A 68 2.90 8.36 2.98
C GLU A 68 3.41 9.56 3.78
N LEU A 69 3.17 9.61 5.10
CA LEU A 69 3.82 10.59 5.99
C LEU A 69 5.33 10.33 6.12
N ALA A 70 5.72 9.08 6.31
CA ALA A 70 7.13 8.72 6.45
C ALA A 70 7.96 9.10 5.21
N LYS A 71 7.40 8.91 4.01
CA LYS A 71 8.04 9.30 2.73
C LYS A 71 8.24 10.81 2.60
N LEU A 72 7.45 11.62 3.28
CA LEU A 72 7.62 13.07 3.28
C LEU A 72 8.80 13.53 4.14
N ILE A 73 9.23 12.74 5.14
CA ILE A 73 10.30 13.13 6.08
C ILE A 73 11.62 13.50 5.37
N PRO A 74 12.20 12.66 4.47
CA PRO A 74 13.43 13.03 3.78
C PRO A 74 13.29 14.30 2.96
N VAL A 75 12.14 14.49 2.29
CA VAL A 75 11.85 15.69 1.50
C VAL A 75 11.79 16.93 2.40
N ALA A 76 11.11 16.84 3.55
CA ALA A 76 10.99 17.93 4.51
C ALA A 76 12.37 18.32 5.07
N LEU A 77 13.22 17.36 5.41
CA LEU A 77 14.58 17.61 5.90
C LEU A 77 15.47 18.29 4.86
N MET A 78 15.30 17.97 3.57
CA MET A 78 16.06 18.58 2.47
C MET A 78 15.50 19.96 2.06
N SER A 79 14.30 20.32 2.49
CA SER A 79 13.57 21.50 2.00
C SER A 79 14.02 22.84 2.58
N TYR A 80 15.06 22.87 3.41
CA TYR A 80 15.58 24.11 4.02
C TYR A 80 16.04 25.17 2.97
N ARG A 81 16.30 24.75 1.73
CA ARG A 81 16.68 25.63 0.61
C ARG A 81 15.52 26.03 -0.30
N LEU A 82 14.26 25.76 0.05
CA LEU A 82 13.06 26.04 -0.74
C LEU A 82 13.20 25.56 -2.20
N PRO A 83 13.13 24.25 -2.46
CA PRO A 83 13.41 23.66 -3.75
C PRO A 83 12.51 24.23 -4.86
N ALA A 84 12.98 24.21 -6.11
CA ALA A 84 12.14 24.38 -7.28
C ALA A 84 11.11 23.23 -7.36
N LEU A 85 10.05 23.41 -8.15
CA LEU A 85 8.97 22.40 -8.23
C LEU A 85 9.48 21.07 -8.77
N GLY A 86 10.36 21.09 -9.79
CA GLY A 86 10.98 19.90 -10.35
C GLY A 86 11.91 19.20 -9.37
N GLN A 87 12.68 19.95 -8.58
CA GLN A 87 13.50 19.38 -7.51
C GLN A 87 12.64 18.68 -6.46
N ALA A 88 11.55 19.31 -6.04
CA ALA A 88 10.63 18.71 -5.08
C ALA A 88 10.04 17.40 -5.62
N LEU A 89 9.63 17.39 -6.91
CA LEU A 89 9.16 16.18 -7.58
C LEU A 89 10.22 15.08 -7.56
N VAL A 90 11.45 15.38 -7.98
CA VAL A 90 12.55 14.39 -8.04
C VAL A 90 12.88 13.84 -6.66
N TRP A 91 12.94 14.70 -5.63
CA TRP A 91 13.19 14.24 -4.26
C TRP A 91 12.06 13.35 -3.74
N GLY A 92 10.81 13.70 -4.04
CA GLY A 92 9.66 12.87 -3.70
C GLY A 92 9.68 11.51 -4.41
N LEU A 93 9.91 11.50 -5.74
CA LEU A 93 10.06 10.25 -6.51
C LEU A 93 11.17 9.36 -5.93
N ALA A 94 12.32 9.95 -5.59
CA ALA A 94 13.46 9.23 -5.00
C ALA A 94 13.12 8.69 -3.60
N SER A 95 12.43 9.49 -2.76
CA SER A 95 11.98 9.06 -1.44
C SER A 95 11.01 7.88 -1.54
N GLY A 96 10.01 7.96 -2.42
CA GLY A 96 9.06 6.88 -2.64
C GLY A 96 9.70 5.61 -3.22
N ALA A 97 10.62 5.76 -4.17
CA ALA A 97 11.39 4.63 -4.71
C ALA A 97 12.30 3.98 -3.65
N GLY A 98 12.95 4.77 -2.81
CA GLY A 98 13.76 4.27 -1.70
C GLY A 98 12.92 3.52 -0.66
N PHE A 99 11.73 4.03 -0.33
CA PHE A 99 10.78 3.34 0.53
C PHE A 99 10.36 1.99 -0.07
N ALA A 100 9.96 1.99 -1.35
CA ALA A 100 9.58 0.78 -2.06
C ALA A 100 10.72 -0.26 -2.11
N LEU A 101 11.98 0.18 -2.26
CA LEU A 101 13.13 -0.72 -2.23
C LEU A 101 13.24 -1.47 -0.90
N VAL A 102 13.14 -0.75 0.22
CA VAL A 102 13.19 -1.35 1.56
C VAL A 102 12.03 -2.32 1.76
N GLU A 103 10.81 -1.90 1.42
CA GLU A 103 9.63 -2.75 1.53
C GLU A 103 9.71 -4.00 0.64
N ASN A 104 10.22 -3.87 -0.59
CA ASN A 104 10.42 -4.99 -1.51
C ASN A 104 11.44 -6.00 -0.95
N LEU A 105 12.49 -5.53 -0.29
CA LEU A 105 13.44 -6.42 0.38
C LEU A 105 12.75 -7.28 1.44
N PHE A 106 11.94 -6.67 2.31
CA PHE A 106 11.17 -7.42 3.31
C PHE A 106 10.18 -8.41 2.69
N ASN A 107 9.44 -8.00 1.66
CA ASN A 107 8.48 -8.87 0.98
C ASN A 107 9.17 -10.06 0.28
N THR A 108 10.35 -9.85 -0.30
CA THR A 108 11.15 -10.92 -0.93
C THR A 108 11.62 -11.94 0.11
N LEU A 109 12.07 -11.48 1.28
CA LEU A 109 12.51 -12.37 2.36
C LEU A 109 11.39 -13.26 2.89
N LEU A 110 10.14 -12.78 2.84
CA LEU A 110 8.96 -13.53 3.28
C LEU A 110 8.42 -14.50 2.21
N ALA A 111 8.82 -14.35 0.95
CA ALA A 111 8.27 -15.09 -0.19
C ALA A 111 9.34 -15.56 -1.16
N VAL A 112 10.44 -16.13 -0.64
CA VAL A 112 11.62 -16.54 -1.42
C VAL A 112 11.25 -17.51 -2.55
N ASP A 113 10.36 -18.47 -2.30
CA ASP A 113 9.98 -19.50 -3.27
C ASP A 113 9.23 -18.94 -4.50
N ILE A 114 8.56 -17.79 -4.33
CA ILE A 114 7.77 -17.14 -5.38
C ILE A 114 8.23 -15.71 -5.66
N TRP A 115 9.48 -15.39 -5.31
CA TRP A 115 10.04 -14.04 -5.38
C TRP A 115 9.83 -13.35 -6.73
N ALA A 116 9.95 -14.08 -7.83
CA ALA A 116 9.79 -13.51 -9.18
C ALA A 116 8.37 -12.97 -9.41
N VAL A 117 7.34 -13.70 -8.97
CA VAL A 117 5.94 -13.27 -9.06
C VAL A 117 5.71 -12.05 -8.16
N VAL A 118 6.23 -12.11 -6.93
CA VAL A 118 6.15 -10.99 -5.98
C VAL A 118 6.80 -9.75 -6.58
N MET A 119 7.99 -9.86 -7.17
CA MET A 119 8.70 -8.71 -7.78
C MET A 119 7.93 -8.12 -8.97
N LEU A 120 7.32 -8.94 -9.80
CA LEU A 120 6.47 -8.45 -10.91
C LEU A 120 5.29 -7.62 -10.39
N LEU A 121 4.59 -8.11 -9.36
CA LEU A 121 3.51 -7.36 -8.72
C LEU A 121 4.02 -6.09 -8.05
N ARG A 122 5.23 -6.11 -7.48
CA ARG A 122 5.85 -4.96 -6.81
C ARG A 122 6.28 -3.83 -7.75
N ILE A 123 6.36 -4.05 -9.07
CA ILE A 123 6.61 -2.97 -10.04
C ILE A 123 5.55 -1.87 -9.90
N GLY A 124 4.28 -2.25 -9.87
CA GLY A 124 3.18 -1.30 -9.73
C GLY A 124 3.15 -0.64 -8.35
N GLY A 125 3.36 -1.41 -7.27
CA GLY A 125 3.50 -0.88 -5.91
C GLY A 125 4.64 0.14 -5.80
N SER A 126 5.81 -0.17 -6.36
CA SER A 126 6.96 0.75 -6.37
C SER A 126 6.66 2.04 -7.15
N THR A 127 5.96 1.92 -8.28
CA THR A 127 5.52 3.07 -9.09
C THR A 127 4.51 3.93 -8.33
N MET A 128 3.59 3.32 -7.62
CA MET A 128 2.60 3.99 -6.77
C MET A 128 3.30 4.77 -5.63
N HIS A 129 4.25 4.14 -4.92
CA HIS A 129 5.04 4.79 -3.87
C HIS A 129 5.81 6.00 -4.41
N ALA A 130 6.46 5.86 -5.57
CA ALA A 130 7.21 6.94 -6.19
C ALA A 130 6.28 8.12 -6.56
N LEU A 131 5.16 7.85 -7.26
CA LEU A 131 4.22 8.89 -7.65
C LEU A 131 3.59 9.58 -6.44
N GLY A 132 3.11 8.82 -5.46
CA GLY A 132 2.49 9.35 -4.23
C GLY A 132 3.41 10.30 -3.50
N ALA A 133 4.66 9.87 -3.24
CA ALA A 133 5.66 10.70 -2.60
C ALA A 133 6.06 11.92 -3.45
N GLY A 134 6.14 11.78 -4.79
CA GLY A 134 6.39 12.89 -5.72
C GLY A 134 5.31 13.97 -5.65
N LEU A 135 4.04 13.58 -5.68
CA LEU A 135 2.90 14.49 -5.55
C LEU A 135 2.89 15.19 -4.19
N THR A 136 3.11 14.44 -3.11
CA THR A 136 3.14 14.98 -1.74
C THR A 136 4.30 15.96 -1.56
N ALA A 137 5.47 15.69 -2.16
CA ALA A 137 6.62 16.60 -2.15
C ALA A 137 6.34 17.91 -2.89
N MET A 138 5.64 17.87 -4.02
CA MET A 138 5.17 19.07 -4.73
C MET A 138 4.16 19.88 -3.90
N GLY A 139 3.26 19.16 -3.21
CA GLY A 139 2.33 19.76 -2.25
C GLY A 139 3.06 20.47 -1.10
N TRP A 140 4.08 19.82 -0.55
CA TRP A 140 4.97 20.37 0.49
C TRP A 140 5.71 21.63 0.03
N GLN A 141 6.31 21.60 -1.16
CA GLN A 141 6.94 22.76 -1.77
C GLN A 141 5.95 23.93 -1.93
N SER A 142 4.73 23.63 -2.39
CA SER A 142 3.68 24.64 -2.54
C SER A 142 3.23 25.23 -1.20
N PHE A 143 3.22 24.42 -0.14
CA PHE A 143 2.96 24.87 1.23
C PHE A 143 4.06 25.83 1.73
N LEU A 144 5.33 25.46 1.57
CA LEU A 144 6.45 26.29 2.01
C LEU A 144 6.51 27.63 1.27
N ARG A 145 6.36 27.59 -0.06
CA ARG A 145 6.57 28.77 -0.92
C ARG A 145 5.36 29.70 -0.98
N ASN A 146 4.17 29.12 -1.07
CA ASN A 146 2.94 29.87 -1.35
C ASN A 146 1.94 29.85 -0.18
N ARG A 147 2.29 29.22 0.95
CA ARG A 147 1.40 29.05 2.11
C ARG A 147 0.06 28.41 1.75
N ARG A 148 0.04 27.40 0.85
CA ARG A 148 -1.16 26.73 0.37
C ARG A 148 -1.29 25.32 0.97
N PRO A 149 -1.77 25.16 2.22
CA PRO A 149 -1.85 23.84 2.90
C PRO A 149 -2.78 22.87 2.19
N TRP A 150 -3.83 23.37 1.51
CA TRP A 150 -4.77 22.50 0.78
C TRP A 150 -4.12 21.71 -0.37
N LYS A 151 -3.05 22.25 -0.99
CA LYS A 151 -2.30 21.52 -2.02
C LYS A 151 -1.52 20.35 -1.44
N LEU A 152 -0.93 20.55 -0.26
CA LEU A 152 -0.28 19.47 0.47
C LEU A 152 -1.30 18.42 0.91
N LEU A 153 -2.39 18.87 1.53
CA LEU A 153 -3.45 17.96 2.00
C LEU A 153 -4.06 17.16 0.84
N GLY A 154 -4.39 17.84 -0.28
CA GLY A 154 -4.95 17.18 -1.46
C GLY A 154 -3.98 16.16 -2.07
N ALA A 155 -2.69 16.50 -2.22
CA ALA A 155 -1.67 15.60 -2.72
C ALA A 155 -1.49 14.37 -1.79
N TYR A 156 -1.47 14.60 -0.48
CA TYR A 156 -1.38 13.54 0.52
C TYR A 156 -2.61 12.60 0.48
N ILE A 157 -3.82 13.14 0.40
CA ILE A 157 -5.05 12.34 0.29
C ILE A 157 -5.01 11.49 -0.99
N VAL A 158 -4.58 12.06 -2.12
CA VAL A 158 -4.43 11.31 -3.37
C VAL A 158 -3.41 10.18 -3.20
N ALA A 159 -2.25 10.46 -2.60
CA ALA A 159 -1.22 9.44 -2.36
C ALA A 159 -1.73 8.31 -1.47
N VAL A 160 -2.36 8.63 -0.33
CA VAL A 160 -2.97 7.65 0.59
C VAL A 160 -4.05 6.83 -0.10
N THR A 161 -4.91 7.47 -0.92
CA THR A 161 -5.98 6.77 -1.63
C THR A 161 -5.43 5.79 -2.66
N LEU A 162 -4.47 6.20 -3.48
CA LEU A 162 -3.81 5.31 -4.46
C LEU A 162 -3.16 4.11 -3.77
N HIS A 163 -2.49 4.37 -2.65
CA HIS A 163 -1.85 3.34 -1.85
C HIS A 163 -2.89 2.38 -1.23
N ALA A 164 -3.95 2.89 -0.65
CA ALA A 164 -5.04 2.10 -0.09
C ALA A 164 -5.73 1.22 -1.15
N VAL A 165 -5.97 1.75 -2.34
CA VAL A 165 -6.53 1.00 -3.48
C VAL A 165 -5.59 -0.12 -3.90
N TRP A 166 -4.27 0.16 -3.99
CA TRP A 166 -3.27 -0.86 -4.31
C TRP A 166 -3.27 -1.99 -3.28
N ASN A 167 -3.12 -1.64 -2.01
CA ASN A 167 -3.06 -2.62 -0.93
C ASN A 167 -4.39 -3.38 -0.79
N GLY A 168 -5.53 -2.70 -0.96
CA GLY A 168 -6.83 -3.32 -0.95
C GLY A 168 -7.02 -4.36 -2.05
N ALA A 169 -6.53 -4.09 -3.26
CA ALA A 169 -6.55 -5.05 -4.35
C ALA A 169 -5.65 -6.26 -4.07
N VAL A 170 -4.43 -6.05 -3.53
CA VAL A 170 -3.51 -7.14 -3.15
C VAL A 170 -4.10 -8.01 -2.03
N VAL A 171 -4.64 -7.39 -0.97
CA VAL A 171 -5.32 -8.10 0.13
C VAL A 171 -6.56 -8.82 -0.39
N GLY A 172 -7.30 -8.22 -1.33
CA GLY A 172 -8.45 -8.84 -1.98
C GLY A 172 -8.08 -10.09 -2.77
N ILE A 173 -7.00 -10.03 -3.57
CA ILE A 173 -6.49 -11.21 -4.30
C ILE A 173 -6.10 -12.32 -3.32
N ALA A 174 -5.35 -12.00 -2.27
CA ALA A 174 -4.94 -12.97 -1.26
C ALA A 174 -6.14 -13.61 -0.57
N GLY A 175 -7.13 -12.82 -0.15
CA GLY A 175 -8.35 -13.32 0.50
C GLY A 175 -9.19 -14.22 -0.42
N ILE A 176 -9.36 -13.81 -1.69
CA ILE A 176 -10.07 -14.64 -2.69
C ILE A 176 -9.31 -15.94 -2.95
N SER A 177 -7.99 -15.91 -3.01
CA SER A 177 -7.17 -17.12 -3.21
C SER A 177 -7.30 -18.08 -2.03
N LEU A 178 -7.30 -17.59 -0.80
CA LEU A 178 -7.54 -18.41 0.41
C LEU A 178 -8.92 -19.05 0.39
N LEU A 179 -9.97 -18.30 0.03
CA LEU A 179 -11.32 -18.86 -0.09
C LEU A 179 -11.44 -19.94 -1.19
N ALA A 180 -10.59 -19.87 -2.22
CA ALA A 180 -10.60 -20.85 -3.31
C ALA A 180 -9.96 -22.18 -2.93
N THR A 181 -9.02 -22.23 -1.98
CA THR A 181 -8.33 -23.46 -1.56
C THR A 181 -9.27 -24.45 -0.89
N GLY A 182 -10.30 -23.97 -0.18
CA GLY A 182 -11.31 -24.83 0.48
C GLY A 182 -12.47 -25.28 -0.42
N THR A 183 -12.53 -24.85 -1.70
CA THR A 183 -13.65 -25.17 -2.60
C THR A 183 -13.31 -26.30 -3.56
N THR A 184 -14.19 -27.32 -3.64
CA THR A 184 -14.13 -28.33 -4.70
C THR A 184 -14.48 -27.70 -6.05
N ALA A 185 -13.97 -28.29 -7.15
CA ALA A 185 -14.23 -27.80 -8.51
C ALA A 185 -15.74 -27.56 -8.75
N GLY A 186 -16.11 -26.33 -9.12
CA GLY A 186 -17.51 -25.96 -9.32
C GLY A 186 -17.69 -24.44 -9.55
N PRO A 187 -18.93 -23.94 -9.56
CA PRO A 187 -19.24 -22.53 -9.80
C PRO A 187 -18.53 -21.57 -8.83
N ALA A 188 -18.34 -21.97 -7.57
CA ALA A 188 -17.65 -21.16 -6.56
C ALA A 188 -16.17 -20.93 -6.92
N GLN A 189 -15.46 -21.97 -7.37
CA GLN A 189 -14.07 -21.86 -7.81
C GLN A 189 -13.95 -20.98 -9.06
N PHE A 190 -14.91 -21.07 -9.97
CA PHE A 190 -14.94 -20.18 -11.15
C PHE A 190 -15.12 -18.71 -10.76
N ILE A 191 -16.05 -18.43 -9.84
CA ILE A 191 -16.32 -17.06 -9.36
C ILE A 191 -15.09 -16.47 -8.64
N THR A 192 -14.45 -17.24 -7.78
CA THR A 192 -13.23 -16.79 -7.07
C THR A 192 -12.08 -16.57 -8.04
N GLY A 193 -11.86 -17.48 -8.99
CA GLY A 193 -10.83 -17.32 -10.02
C GLY A 193 -11.07 -16.09 -10.92
N ALA A 194 -12.31 -15.86 -11.34
CA ALA A 194 -12.68 -14.67 -12.11
C ALA A 194 -12.49 -13.39 -11.31
N GLY A 195 -12.84 -13.38 -10.03
CA GLY A 195 -12.62 -12.23 -9.13
C GLY A 195 -11.15 -11.89 -8.97
N ALA A 196 -10.29 -12.87 -8.73
CA ALA A 196 -8.84 -12.67 -8.63
C ALA A 196 -8.26 -12.16 -9.96
N LEU A 197 -8.68 -12.67 -11.09
CA LEU A 197 -8.25 -12.23 -12.41
C LEU A 197 -8.65 -10.77 -12.67
N ILE A 198 -9.87 -10.37 -12.33
CA ILE A 198 -10.35 -8.99 -12.47
C ILE A 198 -9.46 -8.04 -11.65
N LEU A 199 -9.19 -8.38 -10.38
CA LEU A 199 -8.31 -7.55 -9.54
C LEU A 199 -6.89 -7.48 -10.10
N LEU A 200 -6.35 -8.57 -10.63
CA LEU A 200 -5.03 -8.57 -11.27
C LEU A 200 -5.01 -7.66 -12.50
N VAL A 201 -6.01 -7.75 -13.36
CA VAL A 201 -6.14 -6.85 -14.53
C VAL A 201 -6.23 -5.39 -14.08
N LEU A 202 -7.02 -5.10 -13.05
CA LEU A 202 -7.11 -3.74 -12.49
C LEU A 202 -5.77 -3.25 -11.96
N LEU A 203 -4.96 -4.09 -11.29
CA LEU A 203 -3.62 -3.74 -10.83
C LEU A 203 -2.67 -3.44 -12.00
N VAL A 204 -2.74 -4.21 -13.08
CA VAL A 204 -1.95 -3.96 -14.30
C VAL A 204 -2.35 -2.62 -14.92
N LEU A 205 -3.65 -2.36 -15.09
CA LEU A 205 -4.15 -1.10 -15.63
C LEU A 205 -3.77 0.08 -14.73
N LEU A 206 -3.87 -0.08 -13.43
CA LEU A 206 -3.44 0.92 -12.45
C LEU A 206 -1.94 1.19 -12.60
N THR A 207 -1.10 0.15 -12.72
CA THR A 207 0.35 0.31 -12.93
C THR A 207 0.66 1.13 -14.18
N VAL A 208 0.03 0.81 -15.31
CA VAL A 208 0.19 1.56 -16.57
C VAL A 208 -0.24 3.02 -16.39
N GLY A 209 -1.39 3.23 -15.73
CA GLY A 209 -1.89 4.58 -15.41
C GLY A 209 -0.93 5.37 -14.51
N LEU A 210 -0.33 4.73 -13.50
CA LEU A 210 0.65 5.36 -12.60
C LEU A 210 1.94 5.76 -13.35
N ILE A 211 2.46 4.89 -14.24
CA ILE A 211 3.61 5.21 -15.08
C ILE A 211 3.28 6.40 -16.00
N ALA A 212 2.14 6.37 -16.66
CA ALA A 212 1.69 7.47 -17.50
C ALA A 212 1.54 8.77 -16.71
N ALA A 213 1.03 8.71 -15.47
CA ALA A 213 0.91 9.85 -14.58
C ALA A 213 2.27 10.44 -14.19
N ILE A 214 3.29 9.61 -13.88
CA ILE A 214 4.66 10.09 -13.62
C ILE A 214 5.20 10.84 -14.83
N VAL A 215 5.09 10.25 -16.03
CA VAL A 215 5.55 10.88 -17.28
C VAL A 215 4.83 12.21 -17.50
N PHE A 216 3.51 12.22 -17.38
CA PHE A 216 2.68 13.43 -17.56
C PHE A 216 3.04 14.52 -16.56
N VAL A 217 3.15 14.20 -15.26
CA VAL A 217 3.51 15.18 -14.22
C VAL A 217 4.90 15.75 -14.46
N THR A 218 5.86 14.89 -14.81
CA THR A 218 7.23 15.31 -15.13
C THR A 218 7.27 16.27 -16.32
N TYR A 219 6.55 15.94 -17.38
CA TYR A 219 6.43 16.80 -18.56
C TYR A 219 5.81 18.16 -18.22
N ARG A 220 4.72 18.18 -17.47
CA ARG A 220 4.03 19.41 -17.04
C ARG A 220 4.91 20.28 -16.14
N VAL A 221 5.67 19.69 -15.24
CA VAL A 221 6.59 20.43 -14.35
C VAL A 221 7.70 21.08 -15.16
N ARG A 222 8.33 20.36 -16.12
CA ARG A 222 9.35 20.91 -17.01
C ARG A 222 8.81 22.09 -17.82
N ALA A 223 7.65 21.94 -18.46
CA ALA A 223 7.04 23.01 -19.26
C ALA A 223 6.80 24.30 -18.44
N VAL A 224 6.40 24.18 -17.18
CA VAL A 224 6.20 25.32 -16.27
C VAL A 224 7.53 26.00 -15.91
N GLU A 225 8.60 25.22 -15.70
CA GLU A 225 9.92 25.75 -15.35
C GLU A 225 10.57 26.46 -16.54
N ASP A 226 10.46 25.89 -17.76
CA ASP A 226 10.98 26.49 -18.98
C ASP A 226 10.31 27.84 -19.28
N THR A 227 8.98 27.93 -19.08
CA THR A 227 8.27 29.21 -19.25
C THR A 227 8.73 30.28 -18.27
N ARG A 228 9.01 29.92 -17.02
CA ARG A 228 9.50 30.84 -16.00
C ARG A 228 10.94 31.32 -16.26
N SER A 229 11.80 30.42 -16.73
CA SER A 229 13.18 30.79 -17.07
C SER A 229 13.22 31.76 -18.26
N SER A 230 12.39 31.56 -19.27
CA SER A 230 12.27 32.47 -20.42
C SER A 230 11.79 33.87 -20.02
N GLN A 231 10.85 33.98 -19.07
CA GLN A 231 10.36 35.27 -18.57
C GLN A 231 11.34 36.00 -17.67
N ALA A 232 12.30 35.32 -17.06
CA ALA A 232 13.31 35.91 -16.20
C ALA A 232 14.51 36.49 -17.00
N THR A 233 14.63 36.15 -18.27
CA THR A 233 15.70 36.60 -19.18
C THR A 233 15.28 37.75 -20.11
N THR A 234 14.02 38.12 -20.11
CA THR A 234 13.45 39.30 -20.80
C THR A 234 13.23 40.44 -19.84
#